data_5f3f3b443f9cd656e264f616028164c6
#
_entry.id   5f3f3b443f9cd656e264f616028164c6
#
_cell.length_a   1.000
_cell.length_b   1.000
_cell.length_c   1.000
_cell.angle_alpha   90.00
_cell.angle_beta   90.00
_cell.angle_gamma   90.00
#
_symmetry.space_group_name_H-M   'P 1'
#
loop_
_entity.id
_entity.type
_entity.pdbx_description
1 polymer ?
#
loop_
_entity_poly.entity_id
_entity_poly.type
_entity_poly.pdbx_seq_one_letter_code
_entity_poly.pdbx_strand_id
1 'polypeptide(L)'
;SDGQPAIIATAGWTGLLAGAGAYFFLRGPNGSSSFRFSDTEAKPLTFLALATSATGLYFSHKYTNGYTFSRGDGYIVMGSTAAGGLLGCGLGFLLSPTGESESNDGIEIFQTISGLSSLGLIAGFTLGLHSVRNQNHKSLGSLEINFDAVPLGLAVAASKTKSKIPWITGSF
;
A
#
# COMPACT_ATOMS: atom_id res chain seq x y z
N SER A 1 21.31 -4.90 7.35
CA SER A 1 20.27 -5.93 7.26
C SER A 1 19.68 -5.93 5.86
N ASP A 2 19.46 -7.11 5.29
CA ASP A 2 19.10 -7.26 3.86
C ASP A 2 17.69 -6.76 3.53
N GLY A 3 16.79 -6.65 4.51
CA GLY A 3 15.41 -6.19 4.33
C GLY A 3 15.22 -4.68 4.43
N GLN A 4 16.11 -3.99 5.10
CA GLN A 4 15.99 -2.54 5.33
C GLN A 4 15.95 -1.71 4.03
N PRO A 5 16.79 -1.95 3.01
CA PRO A 5 16.71 -1.22 1.76
C PRO A 5 15.37 -1.40 1.05
N ALA A 6 14.80 -2.61 1.10
CA ALA A 6 13.50 -2.89 0.48
C ALA A 6 12.37 -2.11 1.17
N ILE A 7 12.38 -2.02 2.51
CA ILE A 7 11.41 -1.23 3.28
C ILE A 7 11.52 0.25 2.94
N ILE A 8 12.75 0.78 2.90
CA ILE A 8 12.99 2.19 2.58
C ILE A 8 12.54 2.50 1.14
N ALA A 9 12.88 1.64 0.17
CA ALA A 9 12.44 1.79 -1.21
C ALA A 9 10.91 1.76 -1.32
N THR A 10 10.25 0.81 -0.63
CA THR A 10 8.78 0.72 -0.58
C THR A 10 8.17 2.00 -0.02
N ALA A 11 8.74 2.60 1.03
CA ALA A 11 8.28 3.87 1.58
C ALA A 11 8.39 5.03 0.59
N GLY A 12 9.49 5.09 -0.17
CA GLY A 12 9.67 6.09 -1.22
C GLY A 12 8.62 5.97 -2.32
N TRP A 13 8.37 4.77 -2.82
CA TRP A 13 7.31 4.50 -3.81
C TRP A 13 5.92 4.78 -3.26
N THR A 14 5.64 4.36 -2.02
CA THR A 14 4.36 4.65 -1.34
C THR A 14 4.13 6.15 -1.24
N GLY A 15 5.15 6.90 -0.83
CA GLY A 15 5.07 8.36 -0.75
C GLY A 15 4.82 9.00 -2.10
N LEU A 16 5.52 8.55 -3.16
CA LEU A 16 5.34 9.07 -4.51
C LEU A 16 3.92 8.84 -5.02
N LEU A 17 3.41 7.61 -4.90
CA LEU A 17 2.05 7.26 -5.35
C LEU A 17 0.98 7.94 -4.49
N ALA A 18 1.18 8.02 -3.18
CA ALA A 18 0.25 8.70 -2.28
C ALA A 18 0.19 10.21 -2.55
N GLY A 19 1.33 10.84 -2.84
CA GLY A 19 1.38 12.25 -3.21
C GLY A 19 0.68 12.53 -4.54
N ALA A 20 0.89 11.69 -5.54
CA ALA A 20 0.20 11.81 -6.82
C ALA A 20 -1.32 11.62 -6.65
N GLY A 21 -1.74 10.59 -5.91
CA GLY A 21 -3.17 10.34 -5.67
C GLY A 21 -3.84 11.43 -4.83
N ALA A 22 -3.15 11.97 -3.82
CA ALA A 22 -3.63 13.11 -3.05
C ALA A 22 -3.79 14.35 -3.93
N TYR A 23 -2.87 14.59 -4.86
CA TYR A 23 -3.00 15.69 -5.81
C TYR A 23 -4.28 15.56 -6.65
N PHE A 24 -4.52 14.38 -7.22
CA PHE A 24 -5.74 14.13 -8.00
C PHE A 24 -7.00 14.28 -7.16
N PHE A 25 -6.99 13.81 -5.93
CA PHE A 25 -8.11 13.95 -5.01
C PHE A 25 -8.43 15.40 -4.68
N LEU A 26 -7.40 16.22 -4.41
CA LEU A 26 -7.56 17.63 -4.00
C LEU A 26 -7.90 18.57 -5.14
N ARG A 27 -7.57 18.18 -6.38
CA ARG A 27 -7.75 19.06 -7.55
C ARG A 27 -9.21 19.37 -7.84
N GLY A 28 -10.16 18.54 -7.41
CA GLY A 28 -11.59 18.68 -7.67
C GLY A 28 -11.95 18.57 -9.16
N PRO A 29 -13.23 18.51 -9.47
CA PRO A 29 -13.72 18.48 -10.84
C PRO A 29 -13.62 19.89 -11.46
N ASN A 30 -12.44 20.30 -11.89
CA ASN A 30 -12.30 21.49 -12.72
C ASN A 30 -12.70 21.14 -14.16
N GLY A 31 -13.99 21.09 -14.41
CA GLY A 31 -14.76 21.27 -15.63
C GLY A 31 -14.22 20.97 -17.03
N SER A 32 -13.03 20.42 -17.19
CA SER A 32 -12.51 20.00 -18.50
C SER A 32 -12.46 18.48 -18.60
N SER A 33 -13.37 17.95 -19.40
CA SER A 33 -13.50 16.52 -19.74
C SER A 33 -12.27 15.87 -20.42
N SER A 34 -11.14 16.56 -20.45
CA SER A 34 -9.92 16.01 -21.05
C SER A 34 -8.80 15.97 -20.01
N PHE A 35 -8.27 14.77 -19.76
CA PHE A 35 -7.00 14.51 -19.08
C PHE A 35 -5.81 15.11 -19.85
N ARG A 36 -5.84 16.40 -20.14
CA ARG A 36 -4.69 17.10 -20.70
C ARG A 36 -3.90 17.67 -19.54
N PHE A 37 -2.78 17.04 -19.24
CA PHE A 37 -1.78 17.65 -18.37
C PHE A 37 -1.23 18.89 -19.08
N SER A 38 -1.59 20.06 -18.62
CA SER A 38 -0.88 21.27 -19.01
C SER A 38 0.45 21.34 -18.22
N ASP A 39 1.46 21.98 -18.79
CA ASP A 39 2.76 22.17 -18.10
C ASP A 39 2.60 22.86 -16.73
N THR A 40 1.55 23.66 -16.58
CA THR A 40 1.22 24.34 -15.32
C THR A 40 0.76 23.36 -14.25
N GLU A 41 0.17 22.22 -14.61
CA GLU A 41 -0.36 21.21 -13.69
C GLU A 41 0.65 20.12 -13.36
N ALA A 42 1.58 19.85 -14.26
CA ALA A 42 2.64 18.88 -14.05
C ALA A 42 3.58 19.28 -12.90
N LYS A 43 3.85 20.60 -12.74
CA LYS A 43 4.75 21.11 -11.71
C LYS A 43 4.27 20.82 -10.29
N PRO A 44 3.03 21.19 -9.86
CA PRO A 44 2.57 20.92 -8.50
C PRO A 44 2.39 19.41 -8.23
N LEU A 45 1.98 18.63 -9.22
CA LEU A 45 1.91 17.17 -9.12
C LEU A 45 3.30 16.58 -8.81
N THR A 46 4.28 16.93 -9.63
CA THR A 46 5.66 16.44 -9.45
C THR A 46 6.24 16.88 -8.11
N PHE A 47 6.02 18.14 -7.73
CA PHE A 47 6.50 18.65 -6.45
C PHE A 47 5.88 17.89 -5.27
N LEU A 48 4.55 17.68 -5.28
CA LEU A 48 3.87 16.97 -4.20
C LEU A 48 4.31 15.50 -4.13
N ALA A 49 4.41 14.82 -5.27
CA ALA A 49 4.86 13.44 -5.34
C ALA A 49 6.31 13.28 -4.84
N LEU A 50 7.22 14.19 -5.20
CA LEU A 50 8.60 14.17 -4.71
C LEU A 50 8.69 14.52 -3.23
N ALA A 51 7.95 15.51 -2.75
CA ALA A 51 7.95 15.90 -1.34
C ALA A 51 7.43 14.76 -0.45
N THR A 52 6.34 14.10 -0.84
CA THR A 52 5.81 12.95 -0.11
C THR A 52 6.71 11.73 -0.20
N SER A 53 7.38 11.50 -1.34
CA SER A 53 8.39 10.45 -1.48
C SER A 53 9.59 10.68 -0.57
N ALA A 54 10.14 11.90 -0.55
CA ALA A 54 11.25 12.26 0.34
C ALA A 54 10.86 12.11 1.82
N THR A 55 9.64 12.50 2.16
CA THR A 55 9.08 12.34 3.51
C THR A 55 8.98 10.85 3.88
N GLY A 56 8.47 10.01 2.98
CA GLY A 56 8.40 8.56 3.15
C GLY A 56 9.77 7.93 3.39
N LEU A 57 10.76 8.30 2.56
CA LEU A 57 12.15 7.84 2.72
C LEU A 57 12.74 8.25 4.07
N TYR A 58 12.58 9.51 4.47
CA TYR A 58 13.09 10.03 5.73
C TYR A 58 12.48 9.31 6.95
N PHE A 59 11.15 9.21 6.99
CA PHE A 59 10.46 8.52 8.09
C PHE A 59 10.83 7.03 8.12
N SER A 60 10.82 6.36 6.98
CA SER A 60 11.18 4.95 6.92
C SER A 60 12.61 4.73 7.42
N HIS A 61 13.57 5.54 6.98
CA HIS A 61 14.94 5.46 7.48
C HIS A 61 15.01 5.64 9.00
N LYS A 62 14.31 6.67 9.52
CA LYS A 62 14.29 6.93 10.97
C LYS A 62 13.65 5.78 11.76
N TYR A 63 12.55 5.19 11.26
CA TYR A 63 11.84 4.12 11.94
C TYR A 63 12.52 2.75 11.81
N THR A 64 13.33 2.53 10.79
CA THR A 64 14.09 1.29 10.59
C THR A 64 15.48 1.35 11.20
N ASN A 65 15.95 2.53 11.57
CA ASN A 65 17.27 2.69 12.18
C ASN A 65 17.33 1.99 13.55
N GLY A 66 18.36 1.17 13.76
CA GLY A 66 18.53 0.39 14.98
C GLY A 66 17.79 -0.97 15.00
N TYR A 67 17.05 -1.32 13.95
CA TYR A 67 16.41 -2.62 13.80
C TYR A 67 17.08 -3.44 12.69
N THR A 68 17.08 -4.76 12.87
CA THR A 68 17.54 -5.70 11.85
C THR A 68 16.32 -6.32 11.17
N PHE A 69 16.20 -6.14 9.87
CA PHE A 69 15.12 -6.69 9.07
C PHE A 69 15.65 -7.77 8.14
N SER A 70 14.95 -8.90 8.08
CA SER A 70 15.18 -9.95 7.11
C SER A 70 14.63 -9.56 5.73
N ARG A 71 15.03 -10.28 4.68
CA ARG A 71 14.42 -10.11 3.35
C ARG A 71 12.92 -10.37 3.36
N GLY A 72 12.48 -11.37 4.15
CA GLY A 72 11.05 -11.68 4.34
C GLY A 72 10.26 -10.49 4.88
N ASP A 73 10.83 -9.75 5.83
CA ASP A 73 10.23 -8.55 6.40
C ASP A 73 9.97 -7.48 5.33
N GLY A 74 10.94 -7.28 4.42
CA GLY A 74 10.79 -6.38 3.29
C GLY A 74 9.63 -6.77 2.38
N TYR A 75 9.49 -8.06 2.07
CA TYR A 75 8.36 -8.55 1.26
C TYR A 75 7.02 -8.43 1.96
N ILE A 76 6.94 -8.63 3.29
CA ILE A 76 5.71 -8.43 4.07
C ILE A 76 5.26 -6.97 3.99
N VAL A 77 6.18 -6.02 4.18
CA VAL A 77 5.86 -4.59 4.07
C VAL A 77 5.43 -4.22 2.66
N MET A 78 6.12 -4.71 1.64
CA MET A 78 5.77 -4.47 0.24
C MET A 78 4.40 -5.06 -0.11
N GLY A 79 4.13 -6.31 0.30
CA GLY A 79 2.87 -7.01 0.06
C GLY A 79 1.69 -6.34 0.77
N SER A 80 1.86 -5.94 2.03
CA SER A 80 0.82 -5.23 2.78
C SER A 80 0.53 -3.84 2.20
N THR A 81 1.55 -3.15 1.70
CA THR A 81 1.38 -1.87 0.99
C THR A 81 0.57 -2.05 -0.28
N ALA A 82 0.93 -3.02 -1.12
CA ALA A 82 0.20 -3.32 -2.34
C ALA A 82 -1.25 -3.74 -2.06
N ALA A 83 -1.46 -4.62 -1.09
CA ALA A 83 -2.79 -5.04 -0.67
C ALA A 83 -3.64 -3.86 -0.15
N GLY A 84 -3.05 -2.98 0.65
CA GLY A 84 -3.71 -1.76 1.11
C GLY A 84 -4.12 -0.84 -0.04
N GLY A 85 -3.24 -0.63 -1.01
CA GLY A 85 -3.53 0.15 -2.21
C GLY A 85 -4.67 -0.44 -3.04
N LEU A 86 -4.67 -1.76 -3.24
CA LEU A 86 -5.73 -2.47 -3.96
C LEU A 86 -7.08 -2.39 -3.23
N LEU A 87 -7.08 -2.57 -1.90
CA LEU A 87 -8.30 -2.40 -1.09
C LEU A 87 -8.82 -0.98 -1.15
N GLY A 88 -7.94 0.02 -1.06
CA GLY A 88 -8.32 1.42 -1.21
C GLY A 88 -8.90 1.72 -2.59
N CYS A 89 -8.32 1.16 -3.65
CA CYS A 89 -8.83 1.26 -5.02
C CYS A 89 -10.22 0.61 -5.15
N GLY A 90 -10.40 -0.60 -4.62
CA GLY A 90 -11.69 -1.30 -4.63
C GLY A 90 -12.78 -0.56 -3.85
N LEU A 91 -12.46 -0.04 -2.67
CA LEU A 91 -13.36 0.80 -1.90
C LEU A 91 -13.68 2.11 -2.63
N GLY A 92 -12.67 2.71 -3.28
CA GLY A 92 -12.86 3.90 -4.09
C GLY A 92 -13.85 3.67 -5.22
N PHE A 93 -13.76 2.54 -5.87
CA PHE A 93 -14.71 2.15 -6.92
C PHE A 93 -16.15 1.92 -6.38
N LEU A 94 -16.27 1.24 -5.23
CA LEU A 94 -17.57 0.96 -4.60
C LEU A 94 -18.25 2.21 -4.04
N LEU A 95 -17.47 3.18 -3.58
CA LEU A 95 -17.98 4.43 -2.98
C LEU A 95 -18.10 5.55 -3.99
N SER A 96 -17.67 5.34 -5.22
CA SER A 96 -17.84 6.33 -6.29
C SER A 96 -19.31 6.56 -6.57
N PRO A 97 -19.76 7.81 -6.71
CA PRO A 97 -21.13 8.12 -7.03
C PRO A 97 -21.50 7.55 -8.41
N THR A 98 -22.50 6.69 -8.46
CA THR A 98 -23.12 6.20 -9.67
C THR A 98 -24.34 7.08 -9.98
N GLY A 99 -24.12 8.29 -10.47
CA GLY A 99 -25.19 9.24 -10.80
C GLY A 99 -25.45 9.28 -12.31
N GLU A 100 -26.70 9.54 -12.71
CA GLU A 100 -27.15 9.62 -14.11
C GLU A 100 -26.66 10.88 -14.86
N SER A 101 -25.61 11.53 -14.41
CA SER A 101 -25.12 12.79 -14.98
C SER A 101 -23.96 12.54 -15.94
N GLU A 102 -24.25 12.49 -17.22
CA GLU A 102 -23.42 11.99 -18.34
C GLU A 102 -22.05 12.68 -18.57
N SER A 103 -21.65 13.73 -17.87
CA SER A 103 -20.45 14.47 -18.29
C SER A 103 -19.29 14.54 -17.31
N ASN A 104 -19.48 14.30 -16.01
CA ASN A 104 -18.43 14.44 -14.99
C ASN A 104 -18.09 13.16 -14.21
N ASP A 105 -18.87 12.11 -14.37
CA ASP A 105 -18.79 10.88 -13.56
C ASP A 105 -17.38 10.24 -13.59
N GLY A 106 -16.74 10.23 -14.73
CA GLY A 106 -15.40 9.62 -14.86
C GLY A 106 -14.32 10.31 -14.04
N ILE A 107 -14.40 11.64 -13.87
CA ILE A 107 -13.41 12.43 -13.11
C ILE A 107 -13.61 12.23 -11.62
N GLU A 108 -14.86 12.25 -11.15
CA GLU A 108 -15.21 12.05 -9.74
C GLU A 108 -14.87 10.63 -9.28
N ILE A 109 -15.15 9.63 -10.12
CA ILE A 109 -14.76 8.24 -9.89
C ILE A 109 -13.24 8.12 -9.75
N PHE A 110 -12.48 8.70 -10.68
CA PHE A 110 -11.03 8.65 -10.65
C PHE A 110 -10.44 9.35 -9.41
N GLN A 111 -11.01 10.47 -8.99
CA GLN A 111 -10.59 11.19 -7.79
C GLN A 111 -10.82 10.37 -6.53
N THR A 112 -12.03 9.79 -6.38
CA THR A 112 -12.37 8.96 -5.24
C THR A 112 -11.46 7.74 -5.15
N ILE A 113 -11.23 7.06 -6.28
CA ILE A 113 -10.31 5.91 -6.36
C ILE A 113 -8.88 6.34 -6.00
N SER A 114 -8.39 7.44 -6.56
CA SER A 114 -7.02 7.91 -6.31
C SER A 114 -6.81 8.29 -4.84
N GLY A 115 -7.78 8.98 -4.23
CA GLY A 115 -7.74 9.36 -2.82
C GLY A 115 -7.73 8.13 -1.90
N LEU A 116 -8.68 7.24 -2.08
CA LEU A 116 -8.79 6.04 -1.23
C LEU A 116 -7.65 5.04 -1.46
N SER A 117 -7.16 4.91 -2.69
CA SER A 117 -5.97 4.11 -2.98
C SER A 117 -4.73 4.68 -2.26
N SER A 118 -4.57 6.00 -2.24
CA SER A 118 -3.47 6.65 -1.53
C SER A 118 -3.51 6.41 -0.03
N LEU A 119 -4.68 6.51 0.58
CA LEU A 119 -4.89 6.18 1.99
C LEU A 119 -4.63 4.71 2.26
N GLY A 120 -5.09 3.84 1.37
CA GLY A 120 -4.85 2.39 1.44
C GLY A 120 -3.37 2.04 1.38
N LEU A 121 -2.60 2.67 0.48
CA LEU A 121 -1.15 2.49 0.40
C LEU A 121 -0.44 2.87 1.70
N ILE A 122 -0.78 4.02 2.28
CA ILE A 122 -0.20 4.50 3.54
C ILE A 122 -0.58 3.56 4.69
N ALA A 123 -1.85 3.17 4.79
CA ALA A 123 -2.33 2.25 5.81
C ALA A 123 -1.66 0.87 5.69
N GLY A 124 -1.58 0.33 4.48
CA GLY A 124 -0.91 -0.95 4.21
C GLY A 124 0.57 -0.92 4.58
N PHE A 125 1.28 0.16 4.23
CA PHE A 125 2.68 0.34 4.61
C PHE A 125 2.87 0.41 6.13
N THR A 126 2.07 1.23 6.81
CA THR A 126 2.19 1.40 8.27
C THR A 126 1.84 0.12 9.04
N LEU A 127 0.81 -0.60 8.61
CA LEU A 127 0.43 -1.89 9.22
C LEU A 127 1.50 -2.95 8.96
N GLY A 128 2.05 -3.04 7.74
CA GLY A 128 3.14 -3.95 7.41
C GLY A 128 4.38 -3.69 8.24
N LEU A 129 4.80 -2.42 8.32
CA LEU A 129 5.97 -2.04 9.11
C LEU A 129 5.76 -2.30 10.61
N HIS A 130 4.57 -2.00 11.13
CA HIS A 130 4.23 -2.27 12.52
C HIS A 130 4.22 -3.77 12.84
N SER A 131 3.67 -4.59 11.94
CA SER A 131 3.63 -6.05 12.09
C SER A 131 5.05 -6.64 12.18
N VAL A 132 5.90 -6.27 11.25
CA VAL A 132 7.30 -6.75 11.21
C VAL A 132 8.10 -6.28 12.42
N ARG A 133 7.95 -5.02 12.82
CA ARG A 133 8.62 -4.48 14.00
C ARG A 133 8.20 -5.20 15.27
N ASN A 134 6.92 -5.52 15.42
CA ASN A 134 6.38 -6.20 16.60
C ASN A 134 6.85 -7.67 16.69
N GLN A 135 7.10 -8.32 15.56
CA GLN A 135 7.68 -9.66 15.50
C GLN A 135 9.14 -9.66 15.93
N ASN A 136 9.92 -8.66 15.54
CA ASN A 136 11.33 -8.52 15.93
C ASN A 136 11.53 -8.22 17.43
N HIS A 137 10.53 -7.67 18.11
CA HIS A 137 10.54 -7.46 19.57
C HIS A 137 10.10 -8.68 20.38
N LYS A 138 9.30 -9.55 19.79
CA LYS A 138 8.91 -10.81 20.39
C LYS A 138 9.71 -11.90 19.70
N SER A 139 10.73 -12.41 20.37
CA SER A 139 11.32 -13.71 20.08
C SER A 139 10.27 -14.80 20.31
N LEU A 140 9.21 -14.77 19.55
CA LEU A 140 8.21 -15.81 19.45
C LEU A 140 8.67 -16.72 18.32
N GLY A 141 8.81 -18.00 18.67
CA GLY A 141 9.29 -19.06 17.80
C GLY A 141 8.84 -18.92 16.37
N SER A 142 9.78 -19.11 15.47
CA SER A 142 9.68 -19.00 14.03
C SER A 142 8.38 -19.58 13.50
N LEU A 143 7.44 -18.71 13.14
CA LEU A 143 6.39 -19.11 12.23
C LEU A 143 7.03 -19.05 10.83
N GLU A 144 7.73 -20.11 10.46
CA GLU A 144 8.16 -20.32 9.08
C GLU A 144 6.91 -20.51 8.22
N ILE A 145 6.44 -19.42 7.62
CA ILE A 145 5.42 -19.51 6.59
C ILE A 145 6.14 -19.98 5.33
N ASN A 146 6.06 -21.27 5.07
CA ASN A 146 6.58 -21.87 3.85
C ASN A 146 5.66 -21.49 2.68
N PHE A 147 6.05 -20.46 1.93
CA PHE A 147 5.29 -19.95 0.78
C PHE A 147 5.24 -20.90 -0.43
N ASP A 148 6.04 -21.96 -0.44
CA ASP A 148 6.11 -22.89 -1.57
C ASP A 148 4.86 -23.76 -1.73
N ALA A 149 3.97 -23.81 -0.74
CA ALA A 149 2.84 -24.73 -0.73
C ALA A 149 1.44 -24.11 -0.78
N VAL A 150 1.29 -22.76 -0.76
CA VAL A 150 -0.04 -22.15 -0.59
C VAL A 150 -0.29 -21.05 -1.63
N PRO A 151 -1.36 -21.16 -2.45
CA PRO A 151 -1.80 -20.05 -3.31
C PRO A 151 -2.15 -18.85 -2.44
N LEU A 152 -1.70 -17.66 -2.86
CA LEU A 152 -1.70 -16.39 -2.12
C LEU A 152 -3.06 -16.03 -1.45
N GLY A 153 -4.17 -16.52 -1.97
CA GLY A 153 -5.52 -16.26 -1.44
C GLY A 153 -5.89 -17.06 -0.18
N LEU A 154 -5.22 -18.18 0.09
CA LEU A 154 -5.53 -19.07 1.22
C LEU A 154 -4.64 -18.82 2.44
N ALA A 155 -3.49 -18.19 2.27
CA ALA A 155 -2.55 -17.89 3.36
C ALA A 155 -3.13 -16.94 4.42
N VAL A 156 -4.00 -16.01 4.03
CA VAL A 156 -4.64 -15.05 4.94
C VAL A 156 -5.73 -15.72 5.79
N ALA A 157 -6.39 -16.74 5.26
CA ALA A 157 -7.46 -17.45 5.97
C ALA A 157 -6.92 -18.49 6.97
N ALA A 158 -5.76 -19.08 6.70
CA ALA A 158 -5.19 -20.16 7.52
C ALA A 158 -4.56 -19.67 8.83
N SER A 159 -4.19 -18.38 8.94
CA SER A 159 -3.52 -17.86 10.13
C SER A 159 -4.40 -17.75 11.39
N LYS A 160 -5.72 -17.87 11.25
CA LYS A 160 -6.68 -17.71 12.37
C LYS A 160 -7.44 -18.96 12.78
N THR A 161 -7.40 -20.01 12.02
CA THR A 161 -8.13 -21.23 12.34
C THR A 161 -7.18 -22.39 12.56
N LYS A 162 -7.05 -22.86 13.78
CA LYS A 162 -6.56 -24.22 14.10
C LYS A 162 -7.53 -25.28 13.58
N SER A 163 -8.11 -25.12 12.40
CA SER A 163 -8.92 -26.14 11.78
C SER A 163 -7.98 -27.09 11.03
N LYS A 164 -7.97 -28.34 11.44
CA LYS A 164 -7.33 -29.43 10.72
C LYS A 164 -7.99 -29.54 9.34
N ILE A 165 -7.40 -28.94 8.34
CA ILE A 165 -7.83 -29.13 6.96
C ILE A 165 -7.17 -30.44 6.53
N PRO A 166 -7.94 -31.50 6.22
CA PRO A 166 -7.42 -32.87 6.08
C PRO A 166 -6.47 -33.11 4.88
N TRP A 167 -6.20 -32.13 4.07
CA TRP A 167 -5.27 -32.20 2.93
C TRP A 167 -3.93 -31.48 3.16
N ILE A 168 -3.71 -30.96 4.38
CA ILE A 168 -2.39 -30.49 4.81
C ILE A 168 -1.80 -31.55 5.76
N THR A 169 -1.44 -32.71 5.20
CA THR A 169 -0.61 -33.71 5.88
C THR A 169 0.85 -33.41 5.55
N GLY A 170 1.39 -32.38 6.16
CA GLY A 170 2.81 -32.18 6.32
C GLY A 170 3.14 -32.43 7.79
N SER A 171 4.05 -33.36 8.05
CA SER A 171 4.61 -33.55 9.40
C SER A 171 5.30 -32.27 9.85
N PHE A 172 4.80 -31.69 10.90
CA PHE A 172 5.40 -30.58 11.62
C PHE A 172 6.27 -31.08 12.75
#